data_d9fc22af168027e824c7daf50b530246
#
_entry.id   d9fc22af168027e824c7daf50b530246
#
_cell.length_a   1.000
_cell.length_b   1.000
_cell.length_c   1.000
_cell.angle_alpha   90.00
_cell.angle_beta   90.00
_cell.angle_gamma   90.00
#
_symmetry.space_group_name_H-M   'P 1'
#
loop_
_entity.id
_entity.type
_entity.pdbx_description
1 polymer ?
#
loop_
_entity_poly.entity_id
_entity_poly.type
_entity_poly.pdbx_seq_one_letter_code
_entity_poly.pdbx_strand_id
1 'polypeptide(L)'
;MANSNVKFGLKPINAMGGTNPGSTNMYFIASDASAIFQGSPVQAELSGGTIQVLGNATGDTKQILGVFAGCEYVDNTTKKLKFSNTWPGSGSADTNHDIKGFVYDNPMQRFIICSDGTNTDRATAKADIFKTAEIENATSGNTTTGISTAQIDISTAEDSDPSNPLLILGIQEDVENEDHSAAGIQYIVKINNHVFFSSVGDPDAAIS
;
A
#
# COMPACT_ATOMS: atom_id res chain seq x y z
N MET A 1 -14.67 1.80 -23.56
CA MET A 1 -15.29 0.83 -22.62
C MET A 1 -15.09 1.41 -21.22
N ALA A 2 -16.04 1.22 -20.31
CA ALA A 2 -15.85 1.70 -18.94
C ALA A 2 -14.69 0.93 -18.30
N ASN A 3 -13.90 1.62 -17.48
CA ASN A 3 -12.81 1.01 -16.74
C ASN A 3 -13.31 -0.08 -15.79
N SER A 4 -12.51 -1.10 -15.57
CA SER A 4 -12.79 -2.09 -14.54
C SER A 4 -12.51 -1.45 -13.18
N ASN A 5 -13.56 -1.03 -12.47
CA ASN A 5 -13.44 -0.48 -11.10
C ASN A 5 -13.23 -1.61 -10.08
N VAL A 6 -12.23 -2.46 -10.31
CA VAL A 6 -11.84 -3.52 -9.39
C VAL A 6 -10.74 -3.01 -8.48
N LYS A 7 -11.05 -2.94 -7.19
CA LYS A 7 -10.09 -2.54 -6.16
C LYS A 7 -9.15 -3.70 -5.86
N PHE A 8 -7.84 -3.46 -5.90
CA PHE A 8 -6.83 -4.50 -5.69
C PHE A 8 -5.63 -4.04 -4.83
N GLY A 9 -5.74 -2.87 -4.24
CA GLY A 9 -4.66 -2.28 -3.46
C GLY A 9 -3.47 -1.85 -4.33
N LEU A 10 -2.28 -1.92 -3.76
CA LEU A 10 -1.02 -1.60 -4.42
C LEU A 10 -0.44 -2.87 -5.06
N LYS A 11 -0.49 -2.96 -6.38
CA LYS A 11 0.05 -4.09 -7.15
C LYS A 11 1.48 -3.78 -7.60
N PRO A 12 2.50 -4.53 -7.17
CA PRO A 12 3.88 -4.26 -7.56
C PRO A 12 4.11 -4.49 -9.05
N ILE A 13 4.88 -3.58 -9.64
CA ILE A 13 5.42 -3.67 -11.00
C ILE A 13 6.95 -3.49 -10.93
N ASN A 14 7.62 -3.34 -12.06
CA ASN A 14 9.07 -3.17 -12.07
C ASN A 14 9.53 -1.97 -11.24
N ALA A 15 10.58 -2.13 -10.45
CA ALA A 15 11.22 -1.02 -9.74
C ALA A 15 11.82 0.00 -10.74
N MET A 16 12.01 1.23 -10.31
CA MET A 16 12.67 2.25 -11.12
C MET A 16 14.13 1.80 -11.44
N GLY A 17 14.46 1.73 -12.73
CA GLY A 17 15.77 1.27 -13.18
C GLY A 17 16.00 -0.25 -13.16
N GLY A 18 14.97 -1.04 -12.81
CA GLY A 18 15.03 -2.51 -12.77
C GLY A 18 14.00 -3.20 -13.65
N THR A 19 14.25 -4.44 -13.97
CA THR A 19 13.33 -5.29 -14.76
C THR A 19 12.51 -6.26 -13.91
N ASN A 20 12.85 -6.42 -12.63
CA ASN A 20 12.14 -7.31 -11.72
C ASN A 20 11.06 -6.57 -10.92
N PRO A 21 9.92 -7.22 -10.64
CA PRO A 21 8.84 -6.65 -9.84
C PRO A 21 9.17 -6.52 -8.34
N GLY A 22 10.44 -6.51 -7.98
CA GLY A 22 10.90 -6.37 -6.60
C GLY A 22 10.97 -7.70 -5.84
N SER A 23 11.80 -7.70 -4.80
CA SER A 23 11.90 -8.76 -3.80
C SER A 23 11.12 -8.35 -2.56
N THR A 24 10.68 -9.32 -1.78
CA THR A 24 10.07 -9.09 -0.47
C THR A 24 11.09 -9.34 0.63
N ASN A 25 11.04 -8.53 1.67
CA ASN A 25 11.73 -8.79 2.94
C ASN A 25 10.73 -9.28 4.00
N MET A 26 11.23 -9.98 5.00
CA MET A 26 10.43 -10.55 6.07
C MET A 26 10.45 -9.63 7.29
N TYR A 27 9.26 -9.38 7.84
CA TYR A 27 9.04 -8.62 9.06
C TYR A 27 8.12 -9.38 10.00
N PHE A 28 8.13 -9.08 11.29
CA PHE A 28 7.21 -9.69 12.24
C PHE A 28 5.88 -8.95 12.29
N ILE A 29 4.80 -9.69 12.48
CA ILE A 29 3.45 -9.14 12.72
C ILE A 29 3.09 -9.41 14.18
N ALA A 30 2.55 -8.42 14.89
CA ALA A 30 2.05 -8.61 16.25
C ALA A 30 0.85 -9.56 16.26
N SER A 31 0.73 -10.40 17.28
CA SER A 31 -0.35 -11.39 17.39
C SER A 31 -1.74 -10.76 17.54
N ASP A 32 -1.80 -9.52 18.01
CA ASP A 32 -3.00 -8.69 18.16
C ASP A 32 -3.22 -7.70 17.01
N ALA A 33 -2.34 -7.68 16.00
CA ALA A 33 -2.49 -6.83 14.84
C ALA A 33 -3.81 -7.08 14.11
N SER A 34 -4.40 -6.00 13.59
CA SER A 34 -5.55 -6.06 12.70
C SER A 34 -5.25 -6.86 11.43
N ALA A 35 -6.29 -7.27 10.71
CA ALA A 35 -6.13 -7.97 9.44
C ALA A 35 -5.33 -7.14 8.43
N ILE A 36 -4.44 -7.80 7.68
CA ILE A 36 -3.63 -7.19 6.61
C ILE A 36 -3.86 -7.99 5.33
N PHE A 37 -4.27 -7.31 4.28
CA PHE A 37 -4.58 -7.94 2.99
C PHE A 37 -3.44 -7.76 1.99
N GLN A 38 -3.31 -8.67 1.05
CA GLN A 38 -2.34 -8.53 -0.03
C GLN A 38 -2.58 -7.24 -0.80
N GLY A 39 -1.53 -6.43 -0.96
CA GLY A 39 -1.64 -5.10 -1.58
C GLY A 39 -1.97 -3.97 -0.61
N SER A 40 -2.14 -4.25 0.70
CA SER A 40 -2.27 -3.19 1.70
C SER A 40 -0.94 -2.49 1.96
N PRO A 41 -0.92 -1.15 2.10
CA PRO A 41 0.24 -0.45 2.62
C PRO A 41 0.44 -0.80 4.09
N VAL A 42 1.69 -1.00 4.49
CA VAL A 42 2.06 -1.31 5.88
C VAL A 42 3.06 -0.31 6.42
N GLN A 43 2.97 -0.07 7.72
CA GLN A 43 3.86 0.80 8.47
C GLN A 43 4.59 0.00 9.55
N ALA A 44 5.72 0.54 10.03
CA ALA A 44 6.46 -0.01 11.15
C ALA A 44 5.77 0.35 12.47
N GLU A 45 5.62 -0.63 13.35
CA GLU A 45 5.22 -0.45 14.74
C GLU A 45 6.49 -0.36 15.59
N LEU A 46 6.85 0.85 16.01
CA LEU A 46 8.14 1.12 16.68
C LEU A 46 8.22 0.50 18.06
N SER A 47 7.09 0.40 18.78
CA SER A 47 7.07 -0.13 20.14
C SER A 47 7.29 -1.64 20.21
N GLY A 48 6.93 -2.37 19.16
CA GLY A 48 7.00 -3.84 19.11
C GLY A 48 8.03 -4.39 18.15
N GLY A 49 8.62 -3.57 17.28
CA GLY A 49 9.49 -4.05 16.19
C GLY A 49 8.73 -4.88 15.17
N THR A 50 7.45 -4.62 15.00
CA THR A 50 6.51 -5.35 14.13
C THR A 50 5.96 -4.44 13.05
N ILE A 51 5.19 -5.01 12.13
CA ILE A 51 4.45 -4.25 11.12
C ILE A 51 2.94 -4.31 11.39
N GLN A 52 2.26 -3.27 10.96
CA GLN A 52 0.80 -3.17 10.98
C GLN A 52 0.31 -2.52 9.68
N VAL A 53 -0.98 -2.68 9.38
CA VAL A 53 -1.59 -1.97 8.26
C VAL A 53 -1.52 -0.46 8.49
N LEU A 54 -1.31 0.33 7.43
CA LEU A 54 -1.35 1.79 7.51
C LEU A 54 -2.74 2.21 8.01
N GLY A 55 -2.78 2.94 9.14
CA GLY A 55 -4.03 3.46 9.69
C GLY A 55 -4.58 4.64 8.90
N ASN A 56 -5.89 4.85 8.99
CA ASN A 56 -6.56 6.07 8.49
C ASN A 56 -6.53 7.18 9.56
N ALA A 57 -5.62 7.13 10.51
CA ALA A 57 -5.59 8.08 11.62
C ALA A 57 -5.13 9.46 11.13
N THR A 58 -6.00 10.44 11.25
CA THR A 58 -5.64 11.85 11.10
C THR A 58 -4.52 12.20 12.10
N GLY A 59 -3.36 12.57 11.60
CA GLY A 59 -2.20 12.91 12.44
C GLY A 59 -1.14 11.81 12.54
N ASP A 60 -1.34 10.64 11.95
CA ASP A 60 -0.29 9.65 11.76
C ASP A 60 0.75 10.19 10.76
N THR A 61 2.01 9.81 10.96
CA THR A 61 3.11 10.24 10.07
C THR A 61 2.97 9.75 8.63
N LYS A 62 1.95 8.95 8.34
CA LYS A 62 1.66 8.34 7.03
C LYS A 62 2.89 7.70 6.37
N GLN A 63 3.89 7.31 7.18
CA GLN A 63 5.09 6.66 6.70
C GLN A 63 4.80 5.21 6.35
N ILE A 64 5.07 4.86 5.12
CA ILE A 64 4.90 3.50 4.62
C ILE A 64 6.25 2.79 4.61
N LEU A 65 6.30 1.59 5.23
CA LEU A 65 7.44 0.68 5.11
C LEU A 65 7.45 0.00 3.75
N GLY A 66 6.27 -0.35 3.24
CA GLY A 66 6.12 -1.05 1.98
C GLY A 66 4.70 -1.57 1.78
N VAL A 67 4.56 -2.57 0.90
CA VAL A 67 3.28 -3.16 0.54
C VAL A 67 3.29 -4.65 0.91
N PHE A 68 2.24 -5.09 1.59
CA PHE A 68 2.10 -6.46 2.05
C PHE A 68 1.88 -7.43 0.91
N ALA A 69 2.70 -8.49 0.87
CA ALA A 69 2.62 -9.56 -0.14
C ALA A 69 1.93 -10.83 0.38
N GLY A 70 2.01 -11.07 1.68
CA GLY A 70 1.47 -12.27 2.32
C GLY A 70 2.16 -12.55 3.65
N CYS A 71 1.82 -13.66 4.30
CA CYS A 71 2.37 -14.05 5.58
C CYS A 71 2.51 -15.56 5.74
N GLU A 72 3.33 -15.93 6.72
CA GLU A 72 3.51 -17.27 7.23
C GLU A 72 3.23 -17.27 8.74
N TYR A 73 2.41 -18.19 9.20
CA TYR A 73 2.11 -18.34 10.63
C TYR A 73 1.68 -19.78 10.96
N VAL A 74 1.76 -20.15 12.24
CA VAL A 74 1.18 -21.39 12.73
C VAL A 74 -0.28 -21.14 13.10
N ASP A 75 -1.20 -21.80 12.42
CA ASP A 75 -2.65 -21.66 12.64
C ASP A 75 -3.05 -22.09 14.06
N ASN A 76 -3.79 -21.26 14.77
CA ASN A 76 -4.13 -21.48 16.17
C ASN A 76 -5.02 -22.72 16.39
N THR A 77 -5.85 -23.09 15.42
CA THR A 77 -6.78 -24.21 15.53
C THR A 77 -6.13 -25.53 15.14
N THR A 78 -5.46 -25.55 13.98
CA THR A 78 -4.89 -26.78 13.42
C THR A 78 -3.47 -27.08 13.88
N LYS A 79 -2.79 -26.08 14.49
CA LYS A 79 -1.37 -26.12 14.90
C LYS A 79 -0.42 -26.47 13.75
N LYS A 80 -0.80 -26.12 12.53
CA LYS A 80 0.00 -26.33 11.32
C LYS A 80 0.51 -25.02 10.75
N LEU A 81 1.69 -25.07 10.15
CA LEU A 81 2.23 -23.96 9.40
C LEU A 81 1.32 -23.64 8.21
N LYS A 82 0.99 -22.36 8.03
CA LYS A 82 0.12 -21.85 6.99
C LYS A 82 0.78 -20.68 6.28
N PHE A 83 0.73 -20.71 4.96
CA PHE A 83 1.06 -19.58 4.09
C PHE A 83 -0.24 -18.97 3.60
N SER A 84 -0.34 -17.63 3.65
CA SER A 84 -1.56 -16.93 3.25
C SER A 84 -1.19 -15.60 2.60
N ASN A 85 -2.01 -15.17 1.66
CA ASN A 85 -1.93 -13.83 1.08
C ASN A 85 -2.57 -12.74 1.99
N THR A 86 -3.17 -13.16 3.12
CA THR A 86 -3.74 -12.25 4.11
C THR A 86 -3.38 -12.70 5.52
N TRP A 87 -3.06 -11.75 6.39
CA TRP A 87 -3.08 -11.95 7.83
C TRP A 87 -4.52 -11.75 8.31
N PRO A 88 -5.19 -12.77 8.86
CA PRO A 88 -6.61 -12.67 9.18
C PRO A 88 -6.92 -11.82 10.44
N GLY A 89 -5.89 -11.46 11.20
CA GLY A 89 -6.06 -10.69 12.43
C GLY A 89 -5.87 -11.51 13.71
N SER A 90 -6.07 -10.83 14.83
CA SER A 90 -5.90 -11.37 16.18
C SER A 90 -6.58 -12.72 16.40
N GLY A 91 -5.92 -13.61 17.14
CA GLY A 91 -6.43 -14.94 17.48
C GLY A 91 -6.27 -16.01 16.38
N SER A 92 -5.76 -15.65 15.21
CA SER A 92 -5.60 -16.59 14.09
C SER A 92 -4.35 -17.46 14.19
N ALA A 93 -3.29 -16.97 14.85
CA ALA A 93 -2.04 -17.69 15.02
C ALA A 93 -1.87 -18.25 16.44
N ASP A 94 -1.08 -19.32 16.52
CA ASP A 94 -0.59 -19.85 17.79
C ASP A 94 0.41 -18.85 18.42
N THR A 95 0.13 -18.44 19.66
CA THR A 95 0.92 -17.44 20.39
C THR A 95 2.35 -17.88 20.76
N ASN A 96 2.69 -19.15 20.58
CA ASN A 96 4.03 -19.68 20.83
C ASN A 96 4.96 -19.56 19.62
N HIS A 97 4.47 -19.03 18.50
CA HIS A 97 5.22 -18.93 17.24
C HIS A 97 5.12 -17.52 16.66
N ASP A 98 6.23 -17.08 16.09
CA ASP A 98 6.26 -15.79 15.38
C ASP A 98 5.41 -15.80 14.11
N ILE A 99 4.76 -14.67 13.85
CA ILE A 99 4.04 -14.42 12.61
C ILE A 99 4.95 -13.61 11.70
N LYS A 100 5.20 -14.12 10.49
CA LYS A 100 6.10 -13.49 9.52
C LYS A 100 5.29 -12.91 8.37
N GLY A 101 5.41 -11.61 8.16
CA GLY A 101 4.87 -10.88 7.00
C GLY A 101 5.93 -10.66 5.94
N PHE A 102 5.56 -10.78 4.69
CA PHE A 102 6.43 -10.50 3.53
C PHE A 102 5.99 -9.17 2.93
N VAL A 103 6.94 -8.25 2.73
CA VAL A 103 6.67 -6.87 2.33
C VAL A 103 7.57 -6.48 1.17
N TYR A 104 6.99 -5.85 0.14
CA TYR A 104 7.73 -5.13 -0.89
C TYR A 104 8.17 -3.79 -0.32
N ASP A 105 9.37 -3.71 0.19
CA ASP A 105 9.92 -2.57 0.93
C ASP A 105 11.00 -1.78 0.19
N ASN A 106 11.18 -2.06 -1.09
CA ASN A 106 12.11 -1.28 -1.90
C ASN A 106 11.54 0.13 -2.15
N PRO A 107 12.21 1.20 -1.70
CA PRO A 107 11.72 2.56 -1.87
C PRO A 107 11.56 3.01 -3.33
N MET A 108 12.26 2.35 -4.26
CA MET A 108 12.17 2.62 -5.70
C MET A 108 11.15 1.71 -6.39
N GLN A 109 10.41 0.90 -5.61
CA GLN A 109 9.36 0.04 -6.15
C GLN A 109 8.21 0.89 -6.68
N ARG A 110 7.74 0.55 -7.88
CA ARG A 110 6.53 1.13 -8.47
C ARG A 110 5.36 0.17 -8.27
N PHE A 111 4.20 0.76 -8.13
CA PHE A 111 2.94 0.03 -7.95
C PHE A 111 1.89 0.57 -8.91
N ILE A 112 0.92 -0.29 -9.27
CA ILE A 112 -0.34 0.13 -9.87
C ILE A 112 -1.37 0.18 -8.76
N ILE A 113 -2.18 1.23 -8.74
CA ILE A 113 -3.31 1.40 -7.82
C ILE A 113 -4.49 2.01 -8.56
N CYS A 114 -5.70 1.61 -8.18
CA CYS A 114 -6.94 2.12 -8.73
C CYS A 114 -7.35 3.41 -8.03
N SER A 115 -7.85 4.40 -8.76
CA SER A 115 -8.40 5.61 -8.14
C SER A 115 -9.80 5.37 -7.56
N ASP A 116 -10.14 6.13 -6.54
CA ASP A 116 -11.47 6.15 -5.92
C ASP A 116 -12.46 7.03 -6.70
N GLY A 117 -11.96 8.06 -7.35
CA GLY A 117 -12.72 9.09 -8.05
C GLY A 117 -12.65 9.01 -9.56
N THR A 118 -13.25 10.01 -10.18
CA THR A 118 -13.27 10.21 -11.63
C THR A 118 -12.55 11.49 -12.01
N ASN A 119 -11.82 11.44 -13.13
CA ASN A 119 -11.38 12.64 -13.82
C ASN A 119 -12.39 12.99 -14.92
N THR A 120 -12.33 14.19 -15.44
CA THR A 120 -13.22 14.58 -16.53
C THR A 120 -12.78 14.02 -17.88
N ASP A 121 -11.46 13.91 -18.05
CA ASP A 121 -10.82 13.45 -19.28
C ASP A 121 -9.36 13.05 -19.06
N ARG A 122 -8.69 12.62 -20.12
CA ARG A 122 -7.27 12.25 -20.08
C ARG A 122 -6.35 13.44 -19.74
N ALA A 123 -6.70 14.65 -20.12
CA ALA A 123 -5.85 15.82 -19.82
C ALA A 123 -5.84 16.10 -18.33
N THR A 124 -6.99 16.00 -17.66
CA THR A 124 -7.12 16.11 -16.21
C THR A 124 -6.33 14.99 -15.50
N ALA A 125 -6.49 13.74 -15.93
CA ALA A 125 -5.73 12.62 -15.36
C ALA A 125 -4.21 12.79 -15.53
N LYS A 126 -3.76 13.35 -16.66
CA LYS A 126 -2.34 13.68 -16.88
C LYS A 126 -1.84 14.82 -16.00
N ALA A 127 -2.69 15.76 -15.64
CA ALA A 127 -2.34 16.88 -14.77
C ALA A 127 -2.02 16.44 -13.33
N ASP A 128 -2.42 15.22 -12.95
CA ASP A 128 -2.10 14.64 -11.64
C ASP A 128 -0.72 13.96 -11.59
N ILE A 129 -0.06 13.79 -12.73
CA ILE A 129 1.29 13.21 -12.78
C ILE A 129 2.26 14.16 -12.07
N PHE A 130 3.11 13.60 -11.21
CA PHE A 130 4.05 14.26 -10.29
C PHE A 130 3.42 14.91 -9.06
N LYS A 131 2.10 14.84 -8.89
CA LYS A 131 1.45 15.22 -7.65
C LYS A 131 1.55 14.11 -6.60
N THR A 132 1.40 14.49 -5.35
CA THR A 132 1.29 13.55 -4.23
C THR A 132 -0.18 13.39 -3.82
N ALA A 133 -0.56 12.20 -3.34
CA ALA A 133 -1.93 11.91 -2.97
C ALA A 133 -2.01 10.95 -1.77
N GLU A 134 -3.17 10.96 -1.11
CA GLU A 134 -3.48 10.06 0.00
C GLU A 134 -3.95 8.68 -0.48
N ILE A 135 -4.08 7.76 0.48
CA ILE A 135 -4.62 6.41 0.25
C ILE A 135 -5.93 6.31 1.01
N GLU A 136 -6.99 5.95 0.31
CA GLU A 136 -8.25 5.56 0.91
C GLU A 136 -8.33 4.04 1.15
N ASN A 137 -9.13 3.65 2.14
CA ASN A 137 -9.44 2.25 2.43
C ASN A 137 -8.21 1.36 2.69
N ALA A 138 -7.12 1.93 3.19
CA ALA A 138 -5.85 1.23 3.44
C ALA A 138 -6.02 -0.02 4.31
N THR A 139 -6.91 0.02 5.31
CA THR A 139 -7.20 -1.06 6.25
C THR A 139 -8.21 -2.09 5.73
N SER A 140 -8.84 -1.83 4.58
CA SER A 140 -9.95 -2.63 4.07
C SER A 140 -9.49 -3.66 3.05
N GLY A 141 -10.21 -4.77 2.97
CA GLY A 141 -9.95 -5.82 1.99
C GLY A 141 -11.07 -6.84 1.90
N ASN A 142 -10.99 -7.66 0.88
CA ASN A 142 -11.93 -8.76 0.66
C ASN A 142 -11.45 -10.00 1.40
N THR A 143 -12.17 -10.42 2.43
CA THR A 143 -11.81 -11.57 3.28
C THR A 143 -11.86 -12.91 2.54
N THR A 144 -12.58 -13.00 1.42
CA THR A 144 -12.66 -14.23 0.62
C THR A 144 -11.45 -14.36 -0.31
N THR A 145 -11.04 -13.27 -0.95
CA THR A 145 -9.90 -13.28 -1.88
C THR A 145 -8.57 -12.96 -1.21
N GLY A 146 -8.60 -12.35 -0.03
CA GLY A 146 -7.42 -11.88 0.69
C GLY A 146 -6.76 -10.64 0.07
N ILE A 147 -7.45 -9.93 -0.83
CA ILE A 147 -6.92 -8.78 -1.58
C ILE A 147 -7.40 -7.48 -0.95
N SER A 148 -6.50 -6.51 -0.82
CA SER A 148 -6.78 -5.15 -0.33
C SER A 148 -7.76 -4.41 -1.24
N THR A 149 -8.54 -3.51 -0.65
CA THR A 149 -9.39 -2.55 -1.39
C THR A 149 -8.85 -1.13 -1.30
N ALA A 150 -7.59 -0.95 -0.92
CA ALA A 150 -6.94 0.35 -0.92
C ALA A 150 -6.97 1.00 -2.31
N GLN A 151 -7.23 2.30 -2.35
CA GLN A 151 -7.30 3.11 -3.56
C GLN A 151 -6.49 4.39 -3.35
N ILE A 152 -6.08 5.02 -4.45
CA ILE A 152 -5.55 6.37 -4.37
C ILE A 152 -6.72 7.36 -4.33
N ASP A 153 -6.71 8.25 -3.35
CA ASP A 153 -7.66 9.36 -3.27
C ASP A 153 -7.19 10.47 -4.20
N ILE A 154 -7.77 10.50 -5.40
CA ILE A 154 -7.37 11.48 -6.41
C ILE A 154 -7.88 12.89 -6.10
N SER A 155 -8.86 13.03 -5.22
CA SER A 155 -9.35 14.36 -4.78
C SER A 155 -8.33 15.08 -3.90
N THR A 156 -7.39 14.34 -3.30
CA THR A 156 -6.29 14.87 -2.48
C THR A 156 -5.01 15.12 -3.26
N ALA A 157 -5.02 14.94 -4.59
CA ALA A 157 -3.84 15.12 -5.43
C ALA A 157 -3.36 16.56 -5.42
N GLU A 158 -2.22 16.82 -4.77
CA GLU A 158 -1.65 18.15 -4.56
C GLU A 158 -0.21 18.27 -5.07
N ASP A 159 0.17 19.48 -5.50
CA ASP A 159 1.46 19.75 -6.11
C ASP A 159 2.65 19.67 -5.13
N SER A 160 2.42 19.73 -3.82
CA SER A 160 3.50 19.98 -2.87
C SER A 160 3.29 19.50 -1.43
N ASP A 161 2.43 18.51 -1.17
CA ASP A 161 2.36 17.96 0.19
C ASP A 161 3.35 16.78 0.35
N PRO A 162 4.51 16.99 1.02
CA PRO A 162 5.49 15.94 1.23
C PRO A 162 5.01 14.86 2.21
N SER A 163 3.95 15.12 2.98
CA SER A 163 3.39 14.16 3.93
C SER A 163 2.50 13.12 3.26
N ASN A 164 2.01 13.38 2.05
CA ASN A 164 1.20 12.42 1.32
C ASN A 164 1.97 11.14 1.00
N PRO A 165 1.36 9.98 1.21
CA PRO A 165 2.05 8.69 1.14
C PRO A 165 2.44 8.26 -0.27
N LEU A 166 1.76 8.71 -1.31
CA LEU A 166 2.00 8.32 -2.70
C LEU A 166 2.45 9.48 -3.58
N LEU A 167 3.35 9.20 -4.53
CA LEU A 167 3.69 10.07 -5.65
C LEU A 167 3.22 9.42 -6.94
N ILE A 168 2.43 10.14 -7.73
CA ILE A 168 1.92 9.71 -9.03
C ILE A 168 3.03 9.85 -10.07
N LEU A 169 3.37 8.76 -10.75
CA LEU A 169 4.41 8.73 -11.79
C LEU A 169 3.83 8.69 -13.21
N GLY A 170 2.60 8.21 -13.35
CA GLY A 170 1.96 8.09 -14.65
C GLY A 170 0.62 7.37 -14.57
N ILE A 171 0.01 7.21 -15.74
CA ILE A 171 -1.22 6.44 -15.93
C ILE A 171 -0.81 5.09 -16.50
N GLN A 172 -1.44 4.01 -16.04
CA GLN A 172 -1.24 2.70 -16.64
C GLN A 172 -1.85 2.68 -18.05
N GLU A 173 -1.02 2.51 -19.06
CA GLU A 173 -1.45 2.43 -20.46
C GLU A 173 -1.93 1.00 -20.74
N ASP A 174 -3.22 0.78 -20.63
CA ASP A 174 -3.90 -0.47 -20.91
C ASP A 174 -5.24 -0.19 -21.56
N VAL A 175 -5.71 -1.07 -22.44
CA VAL A 175 -7.01 -0.95 -23.13
C VAL A 175 -8.18 -0.90 -22.14
N GLU A 176 -8.03 -1.56 -20.98
CA GLU A 176 -9.04 -1.53 -19.91
C GLU A 176 -8.98 -0.26 -19.05
N ASN A 177 -8.04 0.66 -19.32
CA ASN A 177 -7.83 1.92 -18.59
C ASN A 177 -7.95 3.16 -19.50
N GLU A 178 -8.72 3.09 -20.58
CA GLU A 178 -8.86 4.18 -21.55
C GLU A 178 -9.98 5.17 -21.22
N ASP A 179 -10.95 4.80 -20.41
CA ASP A 179 -12.06 5.66 -20.04
C ASP A 179 -11.70 6.54 -18.83
N HIS A 180 -11.02 7.63 -19.10
CA HIS A 180 -10.56 8.56 -18.06
C HIS A 180 -11.68 9.37 -17.40
N SER A 181 -12.91 9.31 -17.90
CA SER A 181 -14.10 9.91 -17.30
C SER A 181 -14.83 8.99 -16.33
N ALA A 182 -14.47 7.70 -16.30
CA ALA A 182 -15.03 6.72 -15.38
C ALA A 182 -14.18 6.58 -14.11
N ALA A 183 -14.80 6.11 -13.03
CA ALA A 183 -14.06 5.73 -11.81
C ALA A 183 -13.11 4.56 -12.08
N GLY A 184 -12.08 4.45 -11.27
CA GLY A 184 -11.18 3.31 -11.32
C GLY A 184 -10.04 3.45 -12.32
N ILE A 185 -9.63 4.67 -12.66
CA ILE A 185 -8.39 4.88 -13.40
C ILE A 185 -7.23 4.26 -12.62
N GLN A 186 -6.41 3.50 -13.33
CA GLN A 186 -5.22 2.89 -12.74
C GLN A 186 -4.02 3.80 -12.95
N TYR A 187 -3.43 4.23 -11.84
CA TYR A 187 -2.22 5.05 -11.81
C TYR A 187 -1.00 4.21 -11.47
N ILE A 188 0.14 4.60 -12.04
CA ILE A 188 1.46 4.11 -11.63
C ILE A 188 1.97 5.07 -10.57
N VAL A 189 2.26 4.54 -9.39
CA VAL A 189 2.71 5.31 -8.23
C VAL A 189 3.99 4.73 -7.62
N LYS A 190 4.66 5.52 -6.81
CA LYS A 190 5.66 5.05 -5.85
C LYS A 190 5.29 5.56 -4.45
N ILE A 191 5.83 4.92 -3.42
CA ILE A 191 5.73 5.43 -2.05
C ILE A 191 6.56 6.71 -1.96
N ASN A 192 5.93 7.81 -1.54
CA ASN A 192 6.57 9.10 -1.36
C ASN A 192 7.16 9.22 0.04
N ASN A 193 6.35 8.97 1.07
CA ASN A 193 6.77 9.01 2.47
C ASN A 193 7.19 7.61 2.92
N HIS A 194 8.41 7.20 2.53
CA HIS A 194 8.93 5.86 2.80
C HIS A 194 9.86 5.86 4.02
N VAL A 195 9.73 4.88 4.91
CA VAL A 195 10.52 4.75 6.15
C VAL A 195 12.03 4.84 5.89
N PHE A 196 12.53 4.27 4.80
CA PHE A 196 13.98 4.27 4.50
C PHE A 196 14.52 5.55 3.86
N PHE A 197 13.64 6.45 3.40
CA PHE A 197 14.04 7.75 2.83
C PHE A 197 13.57 8.95 3.64
N SER A 198 12.68 8.72 4.56
CA SER A 198 12.35 9.74 5.53
C SER A 198 13.56 9.93 6.44
N SER A 199 13.95 11.16 6.71
CA SER A 199 14.85 11.46 7.80
C SER A 199 14.14 11.03 9.09
N VAL A 200 14.32 9.77 9.47
CA VAL A 200 13.82 9.24 10.74
C VAL A 200 14.59 9.98 11.83
N GLY A 201 13.96 10.96 12.40
CA GLY A 201 14.58 11.67 13.50
C GLY A 201 13.97 13.01 13.81
N ASP A 202 13.36 13.67 12.87
CA ASP A 202 12.65 14.89 13.19
C ASP A 202 11.68 15.28 12.07
N PRO A 203 10.36 15.03 12.26
CA PRO A 203 9.38 15.65 11.39
C PRO A 203 9.38 17.18 11.54
N ASP A 204 10.12 17.70 12.52
CA ASP A 204 10.18 19.11 12.86
C ASP A 204 11.64 19.63 12.96
N ALA A 205 12.62 18.94 12.37
CA ALA A 205 13.89 19.55 12.06
C ALA A 205 13.65 20.57 10.93
N ALA A 206 12.87 21.58 11.25
CA ALA A 206 12.95 22.85 10.60
C ALA A 206 14.43 23.21 10.59
N ILE A 207 15.03 23.23 9.41
CA ILE A 207 16.34 23.79 9.18
C ILE A 207 16.25 25.24 9.63
N SER A 208 16.63 25.49 10.87
CA SER A 208 16.84 26.84 11.43
C SER A 208 18.18 27.35 10.96
#